data_eec39e3d893848c0140bc40b4a0e6aca
#
_entry.id   eec39e3d893848c0140bc40b4a0e6aca
#
_cell.length_a   1.000
_cell.length_b   1.000
_cell.length_c   1.000
_cell.angle_alpha   90.00
_cell.angle_beta   90.00
_cell.angle_gamma   90.00
#
_symmetry.space_group_name_H-M   'P 1'
#
loop_
_entity.id
_entity.type
_entity.pdbx_description
1 polymer ?
#
loop_
_entity_poly.entity_id
_entity_poly.type
_entity_poly.pdbx_seq_one_letter_code
_entity_poly.pdbx_strand_id
1 'polypeptide(L)'
;MELNEILNEQRIYAMINNVPILRESEVHLFEELIGLYRPTSVLEVGTAIGYSTLLMAPLIERGGKITSIELDEVRHEMAKYYIGQSEYKDQITLIKGDAKDVLTQIKGEYDLVFLDGPKGQYLNQLEVILPHVKEGGVSLADNVLFRGYVRGDKEAPHRFKTIV
;
A
#
# COMPACT_ATOMS: atom_id res chain seq x y z
N MET A 1 17.01 -11.44 -8.87
CA MET A 1 16.67 -10.45 -9.92
C MET A 1 16.77 -9.06 -9.33
N GLU A 2 17.34 -8.15 -10.07
CA GLU A 2 17.46 -6.76 -9.62
C GLU A 2 16.10 -6.08 -9.55
N LEU A 3 15.92 -5.20 -8.55
CA LEU A 3 14.63 -4.55 -8.32
C LEU A 3 14.11 -3.81 -9.56
N ASN A 4 14.99 -3.08 -10.26
CA ASN A 4 14.58 -2.34 -11.46
C ASN A 4 14.08 -3.27 -12.59
N GLU A 5 14.65 -4.45 -12.70
CA GLU A 5 14.19 -5.45 -13.67
C GLU A 5 12.79 -5.94 -13.31
N ILE A 6 12.57 -6.24 -12.03
CA ILE A 6 11.25 -6.67 -11.54
C ILE A 6 10.20 -5.59 -11.77
N LEU A 7 10.49 -4.35 -11.40
CA LEU A 7 9.57 -3.23 -11.59
C LEU A 7 9.25 -3.01 -13.07
N ASN A 8 10.22 -3.18 -13.94
CA ASN A 8 10.00 -3.07 -15.38
C ASN A 8 9.09 -4.19 -15.91
N GLU A 9 9.33 -5.42 -15.49
CA GLU A 9 8.46 -6.56 -15.84
C GLU A 9 7.03 -6.34 -15.34
N GLN A 10 6.87 -5.81 -14.13
CA GLN A 10 5.55 -5.50 -13.57
C GLN A 10 4.82 -4.44 -14.40
N ARG A 11 5.52 -3.40 -14.86
CA ARG A 11 4.92 -2.38 -15.73
C ARG A 11 4.43 -2.97 -17.04
N ILE A 12 5.23 -3.84 -17.63
CA ILE A 12 4.86 -4.52 -18.89
C ILE A 12 3.66 -5.44 -18.67
N TYR A 13 3.69 -6.25 -17.63
CA TYR A 13 2.57 -7.13 -17.28
C TYR A 13 1.27 -6.35 -17.05
N ALA A 14 1.37 -5.28 -16.30
CA ALA A 14 0.21 -4.43 -15.99
C ALA A 14 -0.40 -3.82 -17.25
N MET A 15 0.43 -3.37 -18.17
CA MET A 15 -0.02 -2.81 -19.44
C MET A 15 -0.72 -3.86 -20.30
N ILE A 16 -0.15 -5.06 -20.42
CA ILE A 16 -0.71 -6.14 -21.24
C ILE A 16 -2.02 -6.66 -20.65
N ASN A 17 -2.11 -6.77 -19.34
CA ASN A 17 -3.23 -7.39 -18.64
C ASN A 17 -4.21 -6.38 -18.04
N ASN A 18 -4.07 -5.11 -18.34
CA ASN A 18 -4.93 -4.03 -17.82
C ASN A 18 -5.05 -4.02 -16.30
N VAL A 19 -3.93 -4.23 -15.60
CA VAL A 19 -3.88 -4.14 -14.14
C VAL A 19 -3.56 -2.68 -13.77
N PRO A 20 -4.42 -2.01 -12.99
CA PRO A 20 -4.11 -0.66 -12.53
C PRO A 20 -2.95 -0.69 -11.54
N ILE A 21 -1.91 0.08 -11.84
CA ILE A 21 -0.78 0.34 -10.95
C ILE A 21 -0.52 1.84 -10.90
N LEU A 22 0.33 2.30 -9.99
CA LEU A 22 0.75 3.69 -9.93
C LEU A 22 1.29 4.14 -11.29
N ARG A 23 0.83 5.30 -11.76
CA ARG A 23 1.33 5.89 -13.02
C ARG A 23 2.75 6.38 -12.83
N GLU A 24 3.51 6.38 -13.91
CA GLU A 24 4.88 6.90 -13.89
C GLU A 24 4.97 8.31 -13.30
N SER A 25 4.02 9.17 -13.62
CA SER A 25 3.94 10.53 -13.08
C SER A 25 3.72 10.59 -11.57
N GLU A 26 3.18 9.54 -10.97
CA GLU A 26 2.88 9.44 -9.54
C GLU A 26 3.99 8.77 -8.75
N VAL A 27 4.79 7.92 -9.40
CA VAL A 27 5.82 7.12 -8.74
C VAL A 27 6.83 7.98 -8.01
N HIS A 28 7.30 9.05 -8.64
CA HIS A 28 8.30 9.93 -8.04
C HIS A 28 7.82 10.57 -6.73
N LEU A 29 6.60 11.11 -6.75
CA LEU A 29 6.01 11.69 -5.54
C LEU A 29 5.79 10.64 -4.46
N PHE A 30 5.30 9.46 -4.85
CA PHE A 30 5.09 8.35 -3.95
C PHE A 30 6.39 7.94 -3.26
N GLU A 31 7.45 7.72 -4.01
CA GLU A 31 8.76 7.36 -3.47
C GLU A 31 9.32 8.46 -2.56
N GLU A 32 9.15 9.71 -2.93
CA GLU A 32 9.60 10.84 -2.13
C GLU A 32 8.89 10.89 -0.77
N LEU A 33 7.57 10.72 -0.77
CA LEU A 33 6.79 10.71 0.46
C LEU A 33 7.17 9.55 1.39
N ILE A 34 7.28 8.34 0.84
CA ILE A 34 7.69 7.18 1.62
C ILE A 34 9.10 7.35 2.17
N GLY A 35 10.02 7.83 1.35
CA GLY A 35 11.42 8.04 1.74
C GLY A 35 11.59 9.11 2.82
N LEU A 36 10.79 10.17 2.79
CA LEU A 36 10.80 11.20 3.82
C LEU A 36 10.21 10.69 5.14
N TYR A 37 9.14 9.94 5.08
CA TYR A 37 8.48 9.43 6.28
C TYR A 37 9.22 8.25 6.90
N ARG A 38 9.82 7.39 6.10
CA ARG A 38 10.57 6.19 6.51
C ARG A 38 9.78 5.34 7.51
N PRO A 39 8.64 4.78 7.10
CA PRO A 39 7.81 4.02 8.03
C PRO A 39 8.48 2.72 8.47
N THR A 40 8.17 2.28 9.69
CA THR A 40 8.64 1.01 10.25
C THR A 40 7.66 -0.12 9.98
N SER A 41 6.37 0.17 10.02
CA SER A 41 5.34 -0.83 9.78
C SER A 41 4.28 -0.25 8.83
N VAL A 42 4.14 -0.91 7.70
CA VAL A 42 3.25 -0.47 6.62
C VAL A 42 2.12 -1.47 6.46
N LEU A 43 0.90 -0.96 6.33
CA LEU A 43 -0.26 -1.72 5.89
C LEU A 43 -0.67 -1.21 4.51
N GLU A 44 -0.71 -2.11 3.55
CA GLU A 44 -1.20 -1.81 2.21
C GLU A 44 -2.48 -2.58 1.93
N VAL A 45 -3.51 -1.88 1.48
CA VAL A 45 -4.77 -2.47 1.04
C VAL A 45 -4.87 -2.32 -0.48
N GLY A 46 -4.82 -3.45 -1.19
CA GLY A 46 -4.78 -3.48 -2.63
C GLY A 46 -3.36 -3.69 -3.16
N THR A 47 -2.82 -4.88 -2.96
CA THR A 47 -1.47 -5.25 -3.44
C THR A 47 -1.37 -5.16 -4.95
N ALA A 48 -2.44 -5.49 -5.65
CA ALA A 48 -2.42 -5.77 -7.08
C ALA A 48 -1.33 -6.80 -7.39
N ILE A 49 -0.38 -6.47 -8.25
CA ILE A 49 0.72 -7.39 -8.58
C ILE A 49 1.99 -7.10 -7.76
N GLY A 50 1.89 -6.25 -6.73
CA GLY A 50 3.01 -5.94 -5.84
C GLY A 50 3.92 -4.81 -6.28
N TYR A 51 3.49 -3.99 -7.23
CA TYR A 51 4.31 -2.91 -7.76
C TYR A 51 4.59 -1.82 -6.71
N SER A 52 3.55 -1.25 -6.11
CA SER A 52 3.71 -0.27 -5.03
C SER A 52 4.40 -0.87 -3.81
N THR A 53 4.14 -2.13 -3.51
CA THR A 53 4.78 -2.86 -2.42
C THR A 53 6.31 -2.86 -2.59
N LEU A 54 6.77 -3.20 -3.79
CA LEU A 54 8.20 -3.23 -4.10
C LEU A 54 8.81 -1.83 -4.22
N LEU A 55 8.04 -0.83 -4.61
CA LEU A 55 8.50 0.56 -4.57
C LEU A 55 8.74 1.02 -3.13
N MET A 56 7.90 0.62 -2.18
CA MET A 56 8.04 0.99 -0.77
C MET A 56 9.18 0.26 -0.07
N ALA A 57 9.40 -1.00 -0.40
CA ALA A 57 10.30 -1.87 0.36
C ALA A 57 11.69 -1.32 0.59
N PRO A 58 12.39 -0.71 -0.40
CA PRO A 58 13.72 -0.14 -0.15
C PRO A 58 13.68 1.17 0.65
N LEU A 59 12.51 1.79 0.82
CA LEU A 59 12.37 3.13 1.41
C LEU A 59 11.92 3.11 2.87
N ILE A 60 11.42 1.98 3.35
CA ILE A 60 11.01 1.84 4.74
C ILE A 60 12.23 1.79 5.67
N GLU A 61 11.98 1.99 6.95
CA GLU A 61 13.06 1.93 7.96
C GLU A 61 13.70 0.55 7.98
N ARG A 62 14.98 0.51 8.30
CA ARG A 62 15.72 -0.75 8.38
C ARG A 62 15.08 -1.70 9.40
N GLY A 63 14.82 -2.93 8.98
CA GLY A 63 14.09 -3.89 9.80
C GLY A 63 12.58 -3.72 9.81
N GLY A 64 12.08 -2.76 9.03
CA GLY A 64 10.64 -2.54 8.88
C GLY A 64 9.94 -3.66 8.14
N LYS A 65 8.62 -3.66 8.23
CA LYS A 65 7.75 -4.68 7.62
C LYS A 65 6.61 -4.04 6.84
N ILE A 66 6.20 -4.72 5.77
CA ILE A 66 5.04 -4.37 4.98
C ILE A 66 4.06 -5.54 5.01
N THR A 67 2.83 -5.26 5.39
CA THR A 67 1.71 -6.21 5.28
C THR A 67 0.80 -5.72 4.16
N SER A 68 0.55 -6.55 3.16
CA SER A 68 -0.25 -6.16 2.00
C SER A 68 -1.36 -7.16 1.74
N ILE A 69 -2.56 -6.65 1.44
CA ILE A 69 -3.79 -7.44 1.30
C ILE A 69 -4.30 -7.34 -0.14
N GLU A 70 -4.58 -8.49 -0.74
CA GLU A 70 -5.16 -8.57 -2.10
C GLU A 70 -6.30 -9.57 -2.14
N LEU A 71 -7.43 -9.16 -2.69
CA LEU A 71 -8.62 -9.99 -2.84
C LEU A 71 -8.55 -10.92 -4.05
N ASP A 72 -8.03 -10.41 -5.17
CA ASP A 72 -7.99 -11.14 -6.43
C ASP A 72 -6.91 -12.22 -6.42
N GLU A 73 -7.31 -13.45 -6.72
CA GLU A 73 -6.39 -14.59 -6.67
C GLU A 73 -5.25 -14.48 -7.68
N VAL A 74 -5.56 -14.10 -8.90
CA VAL A 74 -4.55 -13.99 -9.98
C VAL A 74 -3.54 -12.91 -9.64
N ARG A 75 -4.01 -11.75 -9.19
CA ARG A 75 -3.13 -10.64 -8.79
C ARG A 75 -2.28 -11.01 -7.59
N HIS A 76 -2.86 -11.68 -6.61
CA HIS A 76 -2.12 -12.15 -5.44
C HIS A 76 -1.00 -13.12 -5.83
N GLU A 77 -1.27 -14.08 -6.68
CA GLU A 77 -0.25 -15.03 -7.15
C GLU A 77 0.85 -14.33 -7.95
N MET A 78 0.50 -13.34 -8.77
CA MET A 78 1.50 -12.54 -9.48
C MET A 78 2.35 -11.71 -8.51
N ALA A 79 1.74 -11.14 -7.48
CA ALA A 79 2.47 -10.42 -6.44
C ALA A 79 3.46 -11.35 -5.72
N LYS A 80 3.03 -12.54 -5.37
CA LYS A 80 3.91 -13.57 -4.77
C LYS A 80 5.11 -13.87 -5.67
N TYR A 81 4.86 -14.03 -6.96
CA TYR A 81 5.93 -14.30 -7.92
C TYR A 81 6.95 -13.18 -7.96
N TYR A 82 6.51 -11.93 -8.17
CA TYR A 82 7.42 -10.80 -8.26
C TYR A 82 8.16 -10.51 -6.96
N ILE A 83 7.46 -10.51 -5.85
CA ILE A 83 8.06 -10.27 -4.53
C ILE A 83 9.05 -11.37 -4.18
N GLY A 84 8.72 -12.62 -4.53
CA GLY A 84 9.60 -13.76 -4.31
C GLY A 84 10.93 -13.68 -5.07
N GLN A 85 10.98 -12.95 -6.18
CA GLN A 85 12.20 -12.71 -6.95
C GLN A 85 13.08 -11.60 -6.34
N SER A 86 12.55 -10.83 -5.41
CA SER A 86 13.22 -9.68 -4.83
C SER A 86 14.00 -10.02 -3.56
N GLU A 87 14.99 -9.20 -3.24
CA GLU A 87 15.69 -9.29 -1.96
C GLU A 87 14.82 -8.86 -0.78
N TYR A 88 13.65 -8.26 -1.02
CA TYR A 88 12.75 -7.73 0.01
C TYR A 88 11.69 -8.73 0.48
N LYS A 89 11.68 -9.94 -0.05
CA LYS A 89 10.64 -10.94 0.24
C LYS A 89 10.40 -11.20 1.73
N ASP A 90 11.45 -11.15 2.54
CA ASP A 90 11.36 -11.44 3.97
C ASP A 90 10.79 -10.27 4.79
N GLN A 91 10.71 -9.09 4.18
CA GLN A 91 10.12 -7.89 4.80
C GLN A 91 8.63 -7.75 4.49
N ILE A 92 8.12 -8.55 3.56
CA ILE A 92 6.78 -8.38 3.01
C ILE A 92 5.93 -9.61 3.34
N THR A 93 4.78 -9.36 3.97
CA THR A 93 3.76 -10.38 4.22
C THR A 93 2.58 -10.11 3.29
N LEU A 94 2.27 -11.07 2.42
CA LEU A 94 1.11 -10.99 1.54
C LEU A 94 -0.04 -11.78 2.12
N ILE A 95 -1.21 -11.16 2.18
CA ILE A 95 -2.44 -11.79 2.67
C ILE A 95 -3.47 -11.76 1.55
N LYS A 96 -3.97 -12.94 1.18
CA LYS A 96 -5.09 -13.05 0.26
C LYS A 96 -6.39 -12.98 1.06
N GLY A 97 -7.26 -12.08 0.68
CA GLY A 97 -8.57 -11.97 1.32
C GLY A 97 -9.22 -10.62 1.08
N ASP A 98 -10.47 -10.53 1.52
CA ASP A 98 -11.19 -9.27 1.54
C ASP A 98 -10.63 -8.42 2.68
N ALA A 99 -10.27 -7.18 2.37
CA ALA A 99 -9.72 -6.26 3.36
C ALA A 99 -10.61 -6.11 4.59
N LYS A 100 -11.93 -6.09 4.42
CA LYS A 100 -12.88 -6.00 5.53
C LYS A 100 -12.69 -7.14 6.53
N ASP A 101 -12.56 -8.36 6.03
CA ASP A 101 -12.41 -9.55 6.87
C ASP A 101 -11.01 -9.61 7.48
N VAL A 102 -9.99 -9.38 6.66
CA VAL A 102 -8.59 -9.44 7.11
C VAL A 102 -8.32 -8.40 8.18
N LEU A 103 -8.79 -7.16 7.99
CA LEU A 103 -8.55 -6.06 8.93
C LEU A 103 -9.18 -6.28 10.30
N THR A 104 -10.21 -7.12 10.40
CA THR A 104 -10.79 -7.49 11.71
C THR A 104 -9.96 -8.55 12.43
N GLN A 105 -9.09 -9.25 11.73
CA GLN A 105 -8.35 -10.40 12.26
C GLN A 105 -6.87 -10.09 12.54
N ILE A 106 -6.30 -9.11 11.84
CA ILE A 106 -4.90 -8.74 12.07
C ILE A 106 -4.74 -7.98 13.37
N LYS A 107 -3.59 -8.19 14.01
CA LYS A 107 -3.20 -7.51 15.24
C LYS A 107 -2.00 -6.63 14.96
N GLY A 108 -1.83 -5.61 15.77
CA GLY A 108 -0.69 -4.71 15.69
C GLY A 108 -1.07 -3.32 15.24
N GLU A 109 -0.08 -2.46 15.21
CA GLU A 109 -0.22 -1.07 14.82
C GLU A 109 0.72 -0.76 13.65
N TYR A 110 0.25 0.15 12.78
CA TYR A 110 1.00 0.58 11.60
C TYR A 110 1.22 2.08 11.64
N ASP A 111 2.38 2.53 11.23
CA ASP A 111 2.69 3.95 11.16
C ASP A 111 2.43 4.54 9.76
N LEU A 112 2.27 3.68 8.75
CA LEU A 112 1.82 4.11 7.44
C LEU A 112 0.78 3.13 6.89
N VAL A 113 -0.30 3.67 6.33
CA VAL A 113 -1.33 2.89 5.64
C VAL A 113 -1.46 3.41 4.21
N PHE A 114 -1.33 2.53 3.24
CA PHE A 114 -1.55 2.84 1.83
C PHE A 114 -2.81 2.14 1.32
N LEU A 115 -3.77 2.94 0.86
CA LEU A 115 -5.05 2.45 0.33
C LEU A 115 -5.06 2.58 -1.19
N ASP A 116 -5.01 1.46 -1.87
CA ASP A 116 -5.07 1.37 -3.34
C ASP A 116 -6.14 0.36 -3.77
N GLY A 117 -7.26 0.40 -3.11
CA GLY A 117 -8.42 -0.44 -3.42
C GLY A 117 -9.56 0.32 -4.09
N PRO A 118 -10.71 -0.31 -4.24
CA PRO A 118 -11.90 0.33 -4.81
C PRO A 118 -12.30 1.58 -4.03
N LYS A 119 -12.40 2.71 -4.73
CA LYS A 119 -12.63 4.04 -4.13
C LYS A 119 -13.86 4.12 -3.22
N GLY A 120 -14.93 3.43 -3.56
CA GLY A 120 -16.18 3.46 -2.78
C GLY A 120 -16.08 2.81 -1.40
N GLN A 121 -15.00 2.11 -1.10
CA GLN A 121 -14.82 1.38 0.16
C GLN A 121 -13.87 2.07 1.14
N TYR A 122 -13.25 3.18 0.77
CA TYR A 122 -12.22 3.81 1.58
C TYR A 122 -12.69 4.22 2.96
N LEU A 123 -13.89 4.79 3.09
CA LEU A 123 -14.42 5.17 4.41
C LEU A 123 -14.64 3.97 5.33
N ASN A 124 -15.23 2.90 4.78
CA ASN A 124 -15.46 1.68 5.55
C ASN A 124 -14.13 1.04 5.97
N GLN A 125 -13.15 1.07 5.08
CA GLN A 125 -11.81 0.56 5.36
C GLN A 125 -11.12 1.41 6.43
N LEU A 126 -11.24 2.72 6.36
CA LEU A 126 -10.66 3.62 7.36
C LEU A 126 -11.19 3.35 8.76
N GLU A 127 -12.49 3.13 8.91
CA GLU A 127 -13.07 2.81 10.21
C GLU A 127 -12.50 1.54 10.83
N VAL A 128 -12.27 0.51 10.01
CA VAL A 128 -11.68 -0.75 10.47
C VAL A 128 -10.17 -0.62 10.72
N ILE A 129 -9.51 0.22 9.95
CA ILE A 129 -8.05 0.45 10.04
C ILE A 129 -7.68 1.32 11.24
N LEU A 130 -8.49 2.30 11.59
CA LEU A 130 -8.16 3.28 12.63
C LEU A 130 -7.63 2.67 13.93
N PRO A 131 -8.20 1.57 14.47
CA PRO A 131 -7.66 0.94 15.67
C PRO A 131 -6.24 0.40 15.51
N HIS A 132 -5.79 0.20 14.27
CA HIS A 132 -4.46 -0.31 13.95
C HIS A 132 -3.46 0.77 13.56
N VAL A 133 -3.87 2.03 13.50
CA VAL A 133 -2.98 3.14 13.15
C VAL A 133 -2.35 3.69 14.41
N LYS A 134 -1.03 3.78 14.42
CA LYS A 134 -0.28 4.42 15.51
C LYS A 134 -0.65 5.90 15.60
N GLU A 135 -0.61 6.46 16.81
CA GLU A 135 -0.75 7.89 16.98
C GLU A 135 0.28 8.63 16.15
N GLY A 136 -0.18 9.62 15.37
CA GLY A 136 0.67 10.31 14.41
C GLY A 136 0.92 9.54 13.10
N GLY A 137 0.29 8.40 12.93
CA GLY A 137 0.40 7.60 11.71
C GLY A 137 -0.14 8.32 10.48
N VAL A 138 0.35 7.91 9.31
CA VAL A 138 0.04 8.53 8.02
C VAL A 138 -0.75 7.56 7.14
N SER A 139 -1.76 8.10 6.46
CA SER A 139 -2.46 7.38 5.39
C SER A 139 -2.18 8.04 4.05
N LEU A 140 -1.86 7.21 3.08
CA LEU A 140 -1.79 7.57 1.67
C LEU A 140 -2.93 6.86 0.94
N ALA A 141 -3.62 7.60 0.08
CA ALA A 141 -4.63 7.02 -0.78
C ALA A 141 -4.34 7.43 -2.22
N ASP A 142 -4.32 6.44 -3.11
CA ASP A 142 -4.06 6.70 -4.51
C ASP A 142 -5.25 7.39 -5.18
N ASN A 143 -4.95 8.45 -5.93
CA ASN A 143 -5.88 9.10 -6.86
C ASN A 143 -7.12 9.70 -6.22
N VAL A 144 -7.02 10.35 -5.04
CA VAL A 144 -8.22 10.68 -4.27
C VAL A 144 -8.28 12.12 -3.76
N LEU A 145 -9.23 12.87 -4.30
CA LEU A 145 -9.87 13.98 -3.61
C LEU A 145 -11.06 13.42 -2.81
N PHE A 146 -10.74 12.66 -1.76
CA PHE A 146 -11.72 11.80 -1.15
C PHE A 146 -12.54 12.54 -0.09
N ARG A 147 -13.81 12.86 -0.42
CA ARG A 147 -14.79 13.47 0.49
C ARG A 147 -14.28 14.69 1.26
N GLY A 148 -13.37 15.45 0.68
CA GLY A 148 -12.82 16.66 1.27
C GLY A 148 -11.66 16.48 2.22
N TYR A 149 -11.30 15.27 2.61
CA TYR A 149 -10.16 15.05 3.51
C TYR A 149 -8.83 15.50 2.90
N VAL A 150 -8.65 15.21 1.62
CA VAL A 150 -7.44 15.57 0.87
C VAL A 150 -7.27 17.07 0.74
N ARG A 151 -8.37 17.80 0.61
CA ARG A 151 -8.37 19.27 0.51
C ARG A 151 -8.28 19.96 1.86
N GLY A 152 -8.40 19.22 2.95
CA GLY A 152 -8.53 19.81 4.27
C GLY A 152 -9.90 20.43 4.55
N ASP A 153 -10.90 20.16 3.70
CA ASP A 153 -12.28 20.62 3.89
C ASP A 153 -12.94 19.96 5.10
N LYS A 154 -12.40 18.82 5.53
CA LYS A 154 -12.82 18.08 6.71
C LYS A 154 -11.61 17.71 7.53
N GLU A 155 -11.77 17.73 8.84
CA GLU A 155 -10.74 17.27 9.74
C GLU A 155 -10.66 15.73 9.67
N ALA A 156 -9.46 15.22 9.40
CA ALA A 156 -9.19 13.81 9.57
C ALA A 156 -9.16 13.49 11.08
N PRO A 157 -9.53 12.25 11.47
CA PRO A 157 -9.36 11.85 12.86
C PRO A 157 -7.95 12.13 13.33
N HIS A 158 -7.79 12.65 14.56
CA HIS A 158 -6.51 13.12 15.07
C HIS A 158 -5.40 12.05 15.12
N ARG A 159 -5.77 10.77 15.06
CA ARG A 159 -4.82 9.65 14.97
C ARG A 159 -4.39 9.34 13.53
N PHE A 160 -4.89 10.07 12.57
CA PHE A 160 -4.78 9.72 11.18
C PHE A 160 -4.49 10.97 10.34
N LYS A 161 -3.42 10.92 9.57
CA LYS A 161 -3.04 11.99 8.66
C LYS A 161 -3.09 11.48 7.23
N THR A 162 -3.88 12.11 6.39
CA THR A 162 -4.00 11.73 4.98
C THR A 162 -3.09 12.59 4.13
N ILE A 163 -2.31 11.94 3.29
CA ILE A 163 -1.44 12.58 2.29
C ILE A 163 -1.76 11.93 0.94
N VAL A 164 -1.85 12.72 -0.09
CA VAL A 164 -2.15 12.25 -1.46
C VAL A 164 -1.06 12.63 -2.41
#